data_f46d02aa8064717b00b22a6b388d6d84
#
_entry.id   f46d02aa8064717b00b22a6b388d6d84
#
_cell.length_a   1.000
_cell.length_b   1.000
_cell.length_c   1.000
_cell.angle_alpha   90.00
_cell.angle_beta   90.00
_cell.angle_gamma   90.00
#
_symmetry.space_group_name_H-M   'P 1'
#
loop_
_entity.id
_entity.type
_entity.pdbx_description
1 polymer ?
#
loop_
_entity_poly.entity_id
_entity_poly.type
_entity_poly.pdbx_seq_one_letter_code
_entity_poly.pdbx_strand_id
1 'polypeptide(L)'
;MSELSYLEKLMDGVEVEWLPLSKVFNLRNGYTPSKTKKEFWANGDIPWFRMDDIRENGRILGNSLQKISSCAVKGGKLFPENSILISTSATIGEHALITVPHLANQRFTCLALKESYADCFDIKFLFYYCFSLAEWCRKNTTMSSFASVDMDGFKKFLIP
;
A
#
# COMPACT_ATOMS: atom_id res chain seq x y z
N MET A 1 -0.36 -26.11 -9.28
CA MET A 1 -0.19 -25.10 -10.32
C MET A 1 0.15 -23.76 -9.68
N SER A 2 1.18 -23.06 -10.15
CA SER A 2 1.51 -21.75 -9.61
C SER A 2 0.45 -20.70 -10.00
N GLU A 3 0.32 -19.65 -9.22
CA GLU A 3 -0.56 -18.53 -9.55
C GLU A 3 -0.25 -17.94 -10.93
N LEU A 4 1.03 -17.83 -11.26
CA LEU A 4 1.49 -17.33 -12.55
C LEU A 4 0.95 -18.19 -13.70
N SER A 5 0.98 -19.50 -13.53
CA SER A 5 0.47 -20.44 -14.52
C SER A 5 -1.04 -20.33 -14.73
N TYR A 6 -1.78 -20.05 -13.66
CA TYR A 6 -3.24 -19.79 -13.73
C TYR A 6 -3.56 -18.49 -14.45
N LEU A 7 -2.81 -17.43 -14.13
CA LEU A 7 -2.95 -16.13 -14.80
C LEU A 7 -2.61 -16.24 -16.30
N GLU A 8 -1.56 -16.97 -16.63
CA GLU A 8 -1.19 -17.21 -18.03
C GLU A 8 -2.31 -17.88 -18.81
N LYS A 9 -2.98 -18.86 -18.20
CA LYS A 9 -4.11 -19.54 -18.83
C LYS A 9 -5.31 -18.62 -19.03
N LEU A 10 -5.64 -17.79 -18.04
CA LEU A 10 -6.73 -16.84 -18.12
C LEU A 10 -6.50 -15.78 -19.19
N MET A 11 -5.25 -15.45 -19.45
CA MET A 11 -4.87 -14.43 -20.41
C MET A 11 -4.40 -15.02 -21.75
N ASP A 12 -4.62 -16.31 -21.97
CA ASP A 12 -4.24 -16.96 -23.21
C ASP A 12 -4.91 -16.28 -24.41
N GLY A 13 -4.10 -15.92 -25.41
CA GLY A 13 -4.55 -15.18 -26.57
C GLY A 13 -4.66 -13.66 -26.37
N VAL A 14 -4.35 -13.16 -25.18
CA VAL A 14 -4.31 -11.73 -24.87
C VAL A 14 -2.87 -11.28 -24.74
N GLU A 15 -2.51 -10.21 -25.43
CA GLU A 15 -1.19 -9.61 -25.29
C GLU A 15 -1.11 -8.88 -23.94
N VAL A 16 -0.16 -9.29 -23.10
CA VAL A 16 0.04 -8.73 -21.76
C VAL A 16 1.26 -7.82 -21.77
N GLU A 17 1.06 -6.57 -21.40
CA GLU A 17 2.14 -5.62 -21.18
C GLU A 17 2.53 -5.61 -19.71
N TRP A 18 3.81 -5.84 -19.41
CA TRP A 18 4.34 -5.84 -18.05
C TRP A 18 4.96 -4.48 -17.75
N LEU A 19 4.44 -3.78 -16.74
CA LEU A 19 4.86 -2.44 -16.39
C LEU A 19 5.52 -2.41 -15.02
N PRO A 20 6.61 -1.62 -14.84
CA PRO A 20 7.19 -1.44 -13.51
C PRO A 20 6.19 -0.77 -12.56
N LEU A 21 6.21 -1.18 -11.31
CA LEU A 21 5.30 -0.70 -10.28
C LEU A 21 5.29 0.82 -10.17
N SER A 22 6.47 1.45 -10.22
CA SER A 22 6.60 2.91 -10.13
C SER A 22 6.02 3.67 -11.33
N LYS A 23 5.80 2.99 -12.46
CA LYS A 23 5.15 3.59 -13.62
C LYS A 23 3.63 3.67 -13.43
N VAL A 24 3.06 2.69 -12.75
CA VAL A 24 1.61 2.55 -12.56
C VAL A 24 1.13 3.27 -11.30
N PHE A 25 1.93 3.25 -10.25
CA PHE A 25 1.57 3.82 -8.95
C PHE A 25 2.42 5.02 -8.57
N ASN A 26 1.80 5.97 -7.89
CA ASN A 26 2.51 6.96 -7.07
C ASN A 26 2.82 6.32 -5.72
N LEU A 27 4.07 6.41 -5.28
CA LEU A 27 4.53 5.82 -4.03
C LEU A 27 4.74 6.90 -2.99
N ARG A 28 4.17 6.71 -1.81
CA ARG A 28 4.37 7.59 -0.67
C ARG A 28 4.51 6.77 0.61
N ASN A 29 5.46 7.14 1.44
CA ASN A 29 5.61 6.51 2.75
C ASN A 29 4.67 7.15 3.76
N GLY A 30 4.15 6.32 4.67
CA GLY A 30 3.41 6.81 5.81
C GLY A 30 4.31 7.48 6.83
N TYR A 31 3.71 8.11 7.82
CA TYR A 31 4.42 8.75 8.93
C TYR A 31 3.54 8.78 10.17
N THR A 32 4.19 8.93 11.33
CA THR A 32 3.50 9.08 12.60
C THR A 32 3.57 10.53 13.03
N PRO A 33 2.42 11.24 13.15
CA PRO A 33 2.42 12.59 13.69
C PRO A 33 2.99 12.61 15.10
N SER A 34 3.58 13.74 15.50
CA SER A 34 4.19 13.88 16.84
C SER A 34 3.14 13.57 17.93
N LYS A 35 3.45 12.59 18.78
CA LYS A 35 2.59 12.21 19.90
C LYS A 35 2.62 13.21 21.04
N THR A 36 3.60 14.11 21.06
CA THR A 36 3.68 15.17 22.06
C THR A 36 2.74 16.32 21.76
N LYS A 37 2.27 16.45 20.52
CA LYS A 37 1.29 17.47 20.13
C LYS A 37 -0.12 16.90 20.23
N LYS A 38 -0.77 17.15 21.34
CA LYS A 38 -2.11 16.61 21.63
C LYS A 38 -3.14 17.02 20.58
N GLU A 39 -3.01 18.20 19.98
CA GLU A 39 -3.90 18.70 18.95
C GLU A 39 -3.90 17.83 17.69
N PHE A 40 -2.83 17.09 17.43
CA PHE A 40 -2.76 16.18 16.28
C PHE A 40 -3.67 14.96 16.43
N TRP A 41 -3.99 14.61 17.69
CA TRP A 41 -4.74 13.39 18.02
C TRP A 41 -6.12 13.68 18.58
N ALA A 42 -6.39 14.93 18.94
CA ALA A 42 -7.66 15.33 19.52
C ALA A 42 -8.70 15.57 18.42
N ASN A 43 -9.91 15.03 18.63
CA ASN A 43 -11.04 15.21 17.72
C ASN A 43 -10.69 14.87 16.25
N GLY A 44 -9.85 13.85 16.06
CA GLY A 44 -9.44 13.41 14.73
C GLY A 44 -10.59 12.78 13.95
N ASP A 45 -10.65 13.11 12.67
CA ASP A 45 -11.63 12.54 11.75
C ASP A 45 -10.95 11.86 10.54
N ILE A 46 -9.62 11.99 10.43
CA ILE A 46 -8.85 11.41 9.35
C ILE A 46 -8.36 10.02 9.75
N PRO A 47 -8.75 8.96 9.04
CA PRO A 47 -8.26 7.62 9.33
C PRO A 47 -6.74 7.54 9.22
N TRP A 48 -6.12 6.94 10.23
CA TRP A 48 -4.67 6.71 10.29
C TRP A 48 -4.43 5.25 10.62
N PHE A 49 -3.89 4.51 9.64
CA PHE A 49 -3.81 3.05 9.70
C PHE A 49 -2.48 2.56 10.24
N ARG A 50 -2.56 1.47 11.01
CA ARG A 50 -1.42 0.70 11.51
C ARG A 50 -1.69 -0.78 11.24
N MET A 51 -0.69 -1.62 11.50
CA MET A 51 -0.83 -3.07 11.33
C MET A 51 -2.00 -3.64 12.13
N ASP A 52 -2.31 -3.07 13.29
CA ASP A 52 -3.43 -3.51 14.14
C ASP A 52 -4.77 -3.45 13.39
N ASP A 53 -4.95 -2.49 12.51
CA ASP A 53 -6.17 -2.37 11.70
C ASP A 53 -6.36 -3.60 10.81
N ILE A 54 -5.29 -4.06 10.18
CA ILE A 54 -5.32 -5.25 9.32
C ILE A 54 -5.61 -6.50 10.16
N ARG A 55 -4.95 -6.63 11.32
CA ARG A 55 -5.11 -7.79 12.19
C ARG A 55 -6.53 -7.92 12.74
N GLU A 56 -7.16 -6.80 13.08
CA GLU A 56 -8.50 -6.82 13.69
C GLU A 56 -9.62 -6.79 12.67
N ASN A 57 -9.46 -6.07 11.57
CA ASN A 57 -10.55 -5.77 10.66
C ASN A 57 -10.34 -6.26 9.22
N GLY A 58 -9.25 -6.98 8.95
CA GLY A 58 -9.00 -7.58 7.65
C GLY A 58 -8.28 -6.65 6.68
N ARG A 59 -8.37 -6.98 5.40
CA ARG A 59 -7.52 -6.36 4.36
C ARG A 59 -8.25 -5.39 3.44
N ILE A 60 -9.55 -5.20 3.62
CA ILE A 60 -10.32 -4.17 2.90
C ILE A 60 -10.92 -3.28 3.98
N LEU A 61 -10.41 -2.05 4.07
CA LEU A 61 -10.66 -1.19 5.22
C LEU A 61 -11.25 0.16 4.80
N GLY A 62 -12.34 0.54 5.46
CA GLY A 62 -12.98 1.84 5.28
C GLY A 62 -12.90 2.72 6.53
N ASN A 63 -12.32 2.21 7.61
CA ASN A 63 -12.17 2.95 8.85
C ASN A 63 -10.94 2.43 9.62
N SER A 64 -10.42 3.25 10.52
CA SER A 64 -9.23 2.91 11.30
C SER A 64 -9.53 2.94 12.80
N LEU A 65 -8.70 2.22 13.57
CA LEU A 65 -8.78 2.22 15.04
C LEU A 65 -8.37 3.57 15.63
N GLN A 66 -7.44 4.25 14.98
CA GLN A 66 -6.99 5.59 15.40
C GLN A 66 -7.21 6.59 14.29
N LYS A 67 -7.50 7.82 14.69
CA LYS A 67 -7.70 8.94 13.77
C LYS A 67 -6.83 10.11 14.18
N ILE A 68 -6.48 10.93 13.20
CA ILE A 68 -5.70 12.15 13.42
C ILE A 68 -6.48 13.37 12.97
N SER A 69 -6.09 14.50 13.52
CA SER A 69 -6.67 15.81 13.17
C SER A 69 -6.07 16.30 11.84
N SER A 70 -6.81 17.15 11.15
CA SER A 70 -6.35 17.74 9.88
C SER A 70 -5.05 18.54 10.04
N CYS A 71 -4.80 19.14 11.20
CA CYS A 71 -3.55 19.89 11.44
C CYS A 71 -2.31 18.99 11.51
N ALA A 72 -2.49 17.67 11.67
CA ALA A 72 -1.39 16.70 11.66
C ALA A 72 -0.96 16.29 10.25
N VAL A 73 -1.72 16.65 9.23
CA VAL A 73 -1.46 16.23 7.85
C VAL A 73 -0.44 17.15 7.21
N LYS A 74 0.71 16.60 6.85
CA LYS A 74 1.78 17.36 6.21
C LYS A 74 1.37 17.80 4.80
N GLY A 75 1.40 19.12 4.56
CA GLY A 75 1.04 19.69 3.27
C GLY A 75 -0.43 19.52 2.88
N GLY A 76 -1.28 19.10 3.80
CA GLY A 76 -2.70 18.90 3.55
C GLY A 76 -3.02 17.75 2.58
N LYS A 77 -2.04 16.89 2.28
CA LYS A 77 -2.19 15.82 1.28
C LYS A 77 -2.43 14.48 1.94
N LEU A 78 -3.62 13.93 1.74
CA LEU A 78 -3.97 12.58 2.15
C LEU A 78 -3.61 11.56 1.07
N PHE A 79 -3.47 10.30 1.47
CA PHE A 79 -3.48 9.20 0.52
C PHE A 79 -4.90 9.07 -0.04
N PRO A 80 -5.05 8.87 -1.35
CA PRO A 80 -6.38 8.86 -1.95
C PRO A 80 -7.18 7.62 -1.58
N GLU A 81 -8.48 7.70 -1.72
CA GLU A 81 -9.36 6.54 -1.62
C GLU A 81 -8.96 5.48 -2.66
N ASN A 82 -9.23 4.22 -2.36
CA ASN A 82 -8.91 3.08 -3.21
C ASN A 82 -7.41 2.96 -3.50
N SER A 83 -6.58 3.26 -2.52
CA SER A 83 -5.14 2.97 -2.58
C SER A 83 -4.81 1.74 -1.75
N ILE A 84 -3.62 1.19 -1.99
CA ILE A 84 -3.14 -0.01 -1.33
C ILE A 84 -2.02 0.38 -0.38
N LEU A 85 -2.14 -0.05 0.89
CA LEU A 85 -1.05 0.06 1.85
C LEU A 85 -0.33 -1.29 1.92
N ILE A 86 0.98 -1.28 1.75
CA ILE A 86 1.81 -2.47 1.90
C ILE A 86 2.93 -2.21 2.89
N SER A 87 3.13 -3.13 3.83
CA SER A 87 4.19 -2.99 4.82
C SER A 87 5.54 -3.30 4.21
N THR A 88 6.43 -2.30 4.20
CA THR A 88 7.79 -2.39 3.65
C THR A 88 8.86 -2.41 4.72
N SER A 89 8.49 -2.22 5.99
CA SER A 89 9.37 -2.43 7.14
C SER A 89 8.56 -3.02 8.29
N ALA A 90 9.08 -4.00 8.99
CA ALA A 90 8.40 -4.84 9.98
C ALA A 90 7.08 -5.45 9.45
N THR A 91 6.83 -6.71 9.74
CA THR A 91 5.69 -7.48 9.22
C THR A 91 5.54 -7.34 7.70
N ILE A 92 6.67 -7.47 7.01
CA ILE A 92 6.81 -7.17 5.58
C ILE A 92 5.84 -7.99 4.74
N GLY A 93 5.19 -7.33 3.78
CA GLY A 93 4.29 -7.95 2.82
C GLY A 93 2.81 -7.90 3.19
N GLU A 94 2.48 -7.63 4.45
CA GLU A 94 1.07 -7.43 4.81
C GLU A 94 0.53 -6.19 4.09
N HIS A 95 -0.65 -6.31 3.49
CA HIS A 95 -1.23 -5.23 2.70
C HIS A 95 -2.73 -5.18 2.82
N ALA A 96 -3.29 -4.01 2.51
CA ALA A 96 -4.72 -3.76 2.57
C ALA A 96 -5.15 -2.76 1.49
N LEU A 97 -6.38 -2.93 1.01
CA LEU A 97 -7.05 -1.94 0.18
C LEU A 97 -7.83 -0.98 1.09
N ILE A 98 -7.55 0.30 0.97
CA ILE A 98 -8.19 1.33 1.77
C ILE A 98 -9.17 2.12 0.89
N THR A 99 -10.42 2.12 1.29
CA THR A 99 -11.52 2.65 0.47
C THR A 99 -11.82 4.13 0.69
N VAL A 100 -11.11 4.77 1.61
CA VAL A 100 -11.34 6.18 2.00
C VAL A 100 -10.03 6.96 1.94
N PRO A 101 -10.08 8.31 1.82
CA PRO A 101 -8.88 9.12 2.00
C PRO A 101 -8.31 8.92 3.42
N HIS A 102 -6.98 8.80 3.53
CA HIS A 102 -6.36 8.35 4.79
C HIS A 102 -4.88 8.69 4.84
N LEU A 103 -4.28 8.37 5.97
CA LEU A 103 -2.83 8.28 6.15
C LEU A 103 -2.51 6.97 6.89
N ALA A 104 -1.24 6.68 7.03
CA ALA A 104 -0.75 5.46 7.68
C ALA A 104 0.59 5.74 8.37
N ASN A 105 1.02 4.83 9.23
CA ASN A 105 2.31 4.95 9.90
C ASN A 105 3.46 4.69 8.93
N GLN A 106 4.69 4.92 9.38
CA GLN A 106 5.91 4.85 8.57
C GLN A 106 6.29 3.44 8.10
N ARG A 107 5.64 2.41 8.61
CA ARG A 107 5.90 1.02 8.16
C ARG A 107 5.26 0.72 6.82
N PHE A 108 4.28 1.53 6.42
CA PHE A 108 3.55 1.34 5.18
C PHE A 108 4.06 2.24 4.07
N THR A 109 4.09 1.68 2.88
CA THR A 109 4.19 2.42 1.63
C THR A 109 2.81 2.41 0.98
N CYS A 110 2.33 3.59 0.60
CA CYS A 110 1.05 3.71 -0.09
C CYS A 110 1.27 3.60 -1.60
N LEU A 111 0.49 2.73 -2.23
CA LEU A 111 0.43 2.57 -3.68
C LEU A 111 -0.86 3.22 -4.16
N ALA A 112 -0.74 4.42 -4.72
CA ALA A 112 -1.87 5.14 -5.28
C ALA A 112 -1.82 5.05 -6.80
N LEU A 113 -2.85 4.46 -7.40
CA LEU A 113 -2.93 4.29 -8.85
C LEU A 113 -2.87 5.65 -9.52
N LYS A 114 -1.94 5.81 -10.48
CA LYS A 114 -1.83 7.05 -11.23
C LYS A 114 -3.07 7.28 -12.08
N GLU A 115 -3.49 8.53 -12.18
CA GLU A 115 -4.67 8.92 -12.94
C GLU A 115 -4.58 8.46 -14.40
N SER A 116 -3.39 8.51 -14.99
CA SER A 116 -3.16 8.06 -16.36
C SER A 116 -3.41 6.56 -16.58
N TYR A 117 -3.45 5.77 -15.51
CA TYR A 117 -3.72 4.33 -15.56
C TYR A 117 -5.05 3.93 -14.92
N ALA A 118 -5.83 4.90 -14.43
CA ALA A 118 -7.07 4.62 -13.68
C ALA A 118 -8.09 3.81 -14.51
N ASP A 119 -8.14 4.04 -15.81
CA ASP A 119 -9.05 3.32 -16.71
C ASP A 119 -8.47 2.01 -17.22
N CYS A 120 -7.19 1.75 -16.99
CA CYS A 120 -6.50 0.55 -17.47
C CYS A 120 -6.52 -0.60 -16.47
N PHE A 121 -6.71 -0.30 -15.18
CA PHE A 121 -6.61 -1.28 -14.11
C PHE A 121 -7.84 -1.24 -13.20
N ASP A 122 -8.28 -2.42 -12.78
CA ASP A 122 -9.20 -2.58 -11.66
C ASP A 122 -8.37 -2.63 -10.37
N ILE A 123 -8.65 -1.74 -9.43
CA ILE A 123 -7.90 -1.67 -8.16
C ILE A 123 -8.03 -2.97 -7.35
N LYS A 124 -9.14 -3.70 -7.47
CA LYS A 124 -9.31 -4.99 -6.81
C LYS A 124 -8.36 -6.05 -7.39
N PHE A 125 -8.20 -6.05 -8.71
CA PHE A 125 -7.21 -6.92 -9.35
C PHE A 125 -5.81 -6.62 -8.84
N LEU A 126 -5.45 -5.34 -8.79
CA LEU A 126 -4.15 -4.91 -8.27
C LEU A 126 -3.96 -5.29 -6.81
N PHE A 127 -5.00 -5.17 -6.00
CA PHE A 127 -4.99 -5.61 -4.62
C PHE A 127 -4.66 -7.11 -4.49
N TYR A 128 -5.33 -7.95 -5.27
CA TYR A 128 -5.05 -9.38 -5.28
C TYR A 128 -3.66 -9.69 -5.84
N TYR A 129 -3.23 -8.97 -6.86
CA TYR A 129 -1.89 -9.14 -7.41
C TYR A 129 -0.81 -8.77 -6.39
N CYS A 130 -1.11 -7.92 -5.43
CA CYS A 130 -0.19 -7.56 -4.35
C CYS A 130 0.19 -8.74 -3.44
N PHE A 131 -0.54 -9.85 -3.47
CA PHE A 131 -0.07 -11.07 -2.79
C PHE A 131 1.23 -11.58 -3.40
N SER A 132 1.39 -11.48 -4.72
CA SER A 132 2.65 -11.79 -5.41
C SER A 132 3.73 -10.76 -5.08
N LEU A 133 3.38 -9.49 -5.04
CA LEU A 133 4.30 -8.43 -4.61
C LEU A 133 4.75 -8.65 -3.16
N ALA A 134 3.84 -9.03 -2.28
CA ALA A 134 4.13 -9.31 -0.89
C ALA A 134 5.15 -10.44 -0.73
N GLU A 135 5.01 -11.49 -1.51
CA GLU A 135 5.96 -12.59 -1.52
C GLU A 135 7.34 -12.14 -1.98
N TRP A 136 7.38 -11.33 -3.04
CA TRP A 136 8.63 -10.72 -3.50
C TRP A 136 9.28 -9.87 -2.40
N CYS A 137 8.49 -9.06 -1.70
CA CYS A 137 8.98 -8.20 -0.61
C CYS A 137 9.66 -9.02 0.49
N ARG A 138 9.07 -10.16 0.88
CA ARG A 138 9.64 -11.02 1.93
C ARG A 138 10.98 -11.62 1.52
N LYS A 139 11.20 -11.81 0.23
CA LYS A 139 12.44 -12.38 -0.31
C LYS A 139 13.51 -11.34 -0.63
N ASN A 140 13.16 -10.05 -0.66
CA ASN A 140 14.05 -8.97 -1.09
C ASN A 140 14.13 -7.88 -0.02
N THR A 141 14.70 -8.26 1.14
CA THR A 141 14.89 -7.35 2.27
C THR A 141 16.35 -6.95 2.40
N THR A 142 16.59 -5.79 3.01
CA THR A 142 17.93 -5.32 3.30
C THR A 142 18.50 -6.03 4.53
N MET A 143 19.82 -6.20 4.56
CA MET A 143 20.55 -6.84 5.66
C MET A 143 20.92 -5.83 6.76
N SER A 144 19.95 -5.04 7.22
CA SER A 144 20.15 -4.08 8.31
C SER A 144 19.56 -4.63 9.61
N SER A 145 19.85 -3.97 10.74
CA SER A 145 19.29 -4.34 12.05
C SER A 145 17.78 -4.28 12.09
N PHE A 146 17.17 -3.48 11.20
CA PHE A 146 15.74 -3.47 10.95
C PHE A 146 15.50 -3.88 9.50
N ALA A 147 14.92 -5.06 9.31
CA ALA A 147 14.62 -5.52 7.96
C ALA A 147 13.65 -4.56 7.27
N SER A 148 13.99 -4.15 6.09
CA SER A 148 13.12 -3.35 5.22
C SER A 148 13.26 -3.86 3.79
N VAL A 149 12.24 -3.58 2.96
CA VAL A 149 12.22 -3.99 1.56
C VAL A 149 13.24 -3.19 0.77
N ASP A 150 13.91 -3.86 -0.18
CA ASP A 150 14.72 -3.21 -1.21
C ASP A 150 13.81 -2.33 -2.09
N MET A 151 13.80 -1.02 -1.82
CA MET A 151 12.86 -0.10 -2.49
C MET A 151 13.23 0.15 -3.95
N ASP A 152 14.49 0.04 -4.34
CA ASP A 152 14.87 0.17 -5.75
C ASP A 152 14.31 -1.00 -6.58
N GLY A 153 14.42 -2.21 -6.06
CA GLY A 153 13.81 -3.38 -6.68
C GLY A 153 12.29 -3.35 -6.64
N PHE A 154 11.71 -2.86 -5.54
CA PHE A 154 10.27 -2.71 -5.38
C PHE A 154 9.66 -1.84 -6.48
N LYS A 155 10.28 -0.71 -6.78
CA LYS A 155 9.83 0.20 -7.86
C LYS A 155 9.85 -0.45 -9.22
N LYS A 156 10.74 -1.42 -9.43
CA LYS A 156 10.92 -2.13 -10.71
C LYS A 156 10.07 -3.39 -10.82
N PHE A 157 9.38 -3.79 -9.74
CA PHE A 157 8.53 -4.98 -9.76
C PHE A 157 7.50 -4.86 -10.88
N LEU A 158 7.34 -5.92 -11.69
CA LEU A 158 6.48 -5.87 -12.87
C LEU A 158 5.05 -6.26 -12.56
N ILE A 159 4.13 -5.47 -13.08
CA ILE A 159 2.68 -5.66 -12.97
C ILE A 159 2.14 -5.96 -14.37
N PRO A 160 1.25 -6.98 -14.54
CA PRO A 160 0.69 -7.32 -15.83
C PRO A 160 -0.34 -6.33 -16.35
#